data_fde070c7dba727813f46e4ebd67254e7
#
_entry.id   fde070c7dba727813f46e4ebd67254e7
#
_cell.length_a   1.000
_cell.length_b   1.000
_cell.length_c   1.000
_cell.angle_alpha   90.00
_cell.angle_beta   90.00
_cell.angle_gamma   90.00
#
_symmetry.space_group_name_H-M   'P 1'
#
loop_
_entity.id
_entity.type
_entity.pdbx_description
1 polymer ?
#
loop_
_entity_poly.entity_id
_entity_poly.type
_entity_poly.pdbx_seq_one_letter_code
_entity_poly.pdbx_strand_id
1 'polypeptide(L)'
;MITNSVSEVEKIIQDYIEQKQKSHYYHKRKNDAEKEYNKLLVSYGGEEKNFSLEEASKIYQAFKEMQVNEELLKKAEDKFNEADEKLKELGSILFHASITAHINIPPINGEGFVAKQVTVSFPNGQALVI
;
A
#
# COMPACT_ATOMS: atom_id res chain seq x y z
N MET A 1 8.94 13.46 -27.40
CA MET A 1 10.37 13.21 -27.31
C MET A 1 10.66 11.87 -26.67
N ILE A 2 11.63 11.17 -27.20
CA ILE A 2 11.98 9.81 -26.76
C ILE A 2 12.38 9.75 -25.28
N THR A 3 13.13 10.73 -24.79
CA THR A 3 13.57 10.81 -23.39
C THR A 3 12.41 10.93 -22.41
N ASN A 4 11.35 11.65 -22.77
CA ASN A 4 10.18 11.79 -21.91
C ASN A 4 9.39 10.47 -21.81
N SER A 5 9.32 9.71 -22.91
CA SER A 5 8.64 8.41 -22.91
C SER A 5 9.33 7.38 -22.03
N VAL A 6 10.68 7.37 -22.01
CA VAL A 6 11.45 6.49 -21.12
C VAL A 6 11.17 6.83 -19.65
N SER A 7 11.21 8.13 -19.31
CA SER A 7 10.94 8.60 -17.96
C SER A 7 9.50 8.29 -17.52
N GLU A 8 8.55 8.40 -18.43
CA GLU A 8 7.14 8.07 -18.14
C GLU A 8 6.97 6.59 -17.83
N VAL A 9 7.59 5.71 -18.60
CA VAL A 9 7.53 4.26 -18.38
C VAL A 9 8.17 3.89 -17.04
N GLU A 10 9.34 4.44 -16.75
CA GLU A 10 10.00 4.22 -15.46
C GLU A 10 9.12 4.66 -14.29
N LYS A 11 8.50 5.83 -14.43
CA LYS A 11 7.60 6.37 -13.41
C LYS A 11 6.37 5.50 -13.20
N ILE A 12 5.78 4.98 -14.26
CA ILE A 12 4.64 4.07 -14.16
C ILE A 12 5.01 2.83 -13.35
N ILE A 13 6.16 2.23 -13.64
CA ILE A 13 6.65 1.05 -12.93
C ILE A 13 6.96 1.39 -11.47
N GLN A 14 7.66 2.49 -11.24
CA GLN A 14 8.02 2.93 -9.91
C GLN A 14 6.80 3.23 -9.05
N ASP A 15 5.83 3.97 -9.59
CA ASP A 15 4.58 4.29 -8.88
C ASP A 15 3.81 3.02 -8.52
N TYR A 16 3.73 2.07 -9.43
CA TYR A 16 3.06 0.80 -9.16
C TYR A 16 3.67 0.07 -7.97
N ILE A 17 4.99 -0.06 -7.95
CA ILE A 17 5.70 -0.77 -6.87
C ILE A 17 5.56 0.00 -5.55
N GLU A 18 5.74 1.31 -5.59
CA GLU A 18 5.64 2.16 -4.41
C GLU A 18 4.24 2.09 -3.78
N GLN A 19 3.20 2.23 -4.59
CA GLN A 19 1.83 2.19 -4.07
C GLN A 19 1.44 0.79 -3.60
N LYS A 20 1.94 -0.24 -4.25
CA LYS A 20 1.74 -1.61 -3.79
C LYS A 20 2.33 -1.84 -2.40
N GLN A 21 3.57 -1.36 -2.17
CA GLN A 21 4.21 -1.46 -0.87
C GLN A 21 3.44 -0.69 0.21
N LYS A 22 2.98 0.53 -0.11
CA LYS A 22 2.20 1.34 0.82
C LYS A 22 0.86 0.68 1.16
N SER A 23 0.19 0.12 0.17
CA SER A 23 -1.07 -0.59 0.38
C SER A 23 -0.88 -1.78 1.34
N HIS A 24 0.15 -2.58 1.13
CA HIS A 24 0.48 -3.70 2.02
C HIS A 24 0.81 -3.24 3.44
N TYR A 25 1.58 -2.18 3.56
CA TYR A 25 2.00 -1.62 4.85
C TYR A 25 0.79 -1.12 5.66
N TYR A 26 -0.07 -0.32 5.05
CA TYR A 26 -1.25 0.20 5.73
C TYR A 26 -2.30 -0.87 6.00
N HIS A 27 -2.39 -1.88 5.15
CA HIS A 27 -3.27 -3.02 5.39
C HIS A 27 -2.85 -3.76 6.67
N LYS A 28 -1.57 -4.00 6.84
CA LYS A 28 -1.02 -4.61 8.05
C LYS A 28 -1.27 -3.74 9.28
N ARG A 29 -1.03 -2.44 9.17
CA ARG A 29 -1.25 -1.51 10.28
C ARG A 29 -2.73 -1.44 10.69
N LYS A 30 -3.62 -1.44 9.72
CA LYS A 30 -5.06 -1.48 9.99
C LYS A 30 -5.44 -2.75 10.75
N ASN A 31 -4.95 -3.91 10.30
CA ASN A 31 -5.23 -5.18 10.94
C ASN A 31 -4.68 -5.24 12.37
N ASP A 32 -3.47 -4.73 12.58
CA ASP A 32 -2.86 -4.68 13.93
C ASP A 32 -3.65 -3.75 14.85
N ALA A 33 -4.08 -2.61 14.37
CA ALA A 33 -4.89 -1.66 15.14
C ALA A 33 -6.26 -2.24 15.49
N GLU A 34 -6.88 -2.95 14.57
CA GLU A 34 -8.16 -3.62 14.78
C GLU A 34 -8.03 -4.72 15.84
N LYS A 35 -6.97 -5.52 15.78
CA LYS A 35 -6.68 -6.54 16.78
C LYS A 35 -6.48 -5.93 18.16
N GLU A 36 -5.75 -4.83 18.27
CA GLU A 36 -5.51 -4.13 19.52
C GLU A 36 -6.81 -3.58 20.10
N TYR A 37 -7.64 -2.97 19.27
CA TYR A 37 -8.95 -2.48 19.68
C TYR A 37 -9.82 -3.62 20.25
N ASN A 38 -9.92 -4.73 19.52
CA ASN A 38 -10.70 -5.89 19.94
C ASN A 38 -10.15 -6.51 21.21
N LYS A 39 -8.83 -6.58 21.35
CA LYS A 39 -8.16 -7.09 22.54
C LYS A 39 -8.49 -6.26 23.78
N LEU A 40 -8.50 -4.94 23.65
CA LEU A 40 -8.85 -4.06 24.76
C LEU A 40 -10.31 -4.24 25.18
N LEU A 41 -11.22 -4.36 24.21
CA LEU A 41 -12.63 -4.60 24.51
C LEU A 41 -12.84 -5.92 25.25
N VAL A 42 -12.15 -6.97 24.86
CA VAL A 42 -12.22 -8.28 25.51
C VAL A 42 -11.58 -8.25 26.90
N SER A 43 -10.41 -7.60 27.03
CA SER A 43 -9.66 -7.54 28.27
C SER A 43 -10.41 -6.82 29.39
N TYR A 44 -11.17 -5.79 29.04
CA TYR A 44 -11.92 -5.00 30.02
C TYR A 44 -13.31 -5.56 30.33
N GLY A 45 -13.60 -6.78 29.88
CA GLY A 45 -14.78 -7.55 30.28
C GLY A 45 -15.88 -7.64 29.23
N GLY A 46 -17.00 -8.24 29.51
CA GLY A 46 -18.09 -8.56 28.62
C GLY A 46 -18.98 -7.39 28.15
N GLU A 47 -20.19 -7.67 27.70
CA GLU A 47 -21.08 -6.71 27.06
C GLU A 47 -21.62 -5.61 27.99
N GLU A 48 -21.84 -5.90 29.24
CA GLU A 48 -22.31 -4.92 30.23
C GLU A 48 -21.13 -4.41 31.06
N LYS A 49 -20.62 -3.24 30.69
CA LYS A 49 -19.38 -2.77 31.29
C LYS A 49 -19.46 -1.39 31.87
N ASN A 50 -18.94 -1.28 33.07
CA ASN A 50 -18.56 0.00 33.63
C ASN A 50 -17.06 0.17 33.42
N PHE A 51 -16.68 0.89 32.39
CA PHE A 51 -15.28 1.23 32.18
C PHE A 51 -14.88 2.37 33.11
N SER A 52 -13.69 2.31 33.66
CA SER A 52 -13.08 3.47 34.28
C SER A 52 -12.79 4.51 33.20
N LEU A 53 -12.58 5.75 33.59
CA LEU A 53 -12.25 6.81 32.66
C LEU A 53 -10.95 6.50 31.91
N GLU A 54 -9.97 5.90 32.60
CA GLU A 54 -8.70 5.50 31.99
C GLU A 54 -8.89 4.39 30.96
N GLU A 55 -9.69 3.38 31.27
CA GLU A 55 -9.99 2.29 30.34
C GLU A 55 -10.74 2.79 29.11
N ALA A 56 -11.75 3.64 29.29
CA ALA A 56 -12.49 4.26 28.21
C ALA A 56 -11.59 5.09 27.30
N SER A 57 -10.64 5.81 27.89
CA SER A 57 -9.67 6.60 27.14
C SER A 57 -8.78 5.71 26.26
N LYS A 58 -8.30 4.59 26.77
CA LYS A 58 -7.48 3.66 26.02
C LYS A 58 -8.24 3.04 24.86
N ILE A 59 -9.49 2.65 25.09
CA ILE A 59 -10.36 2.10 24.05
C ILE A 59 -10.62 3.15 22.97
N TYR A 60 -10.91 4.37 23.36
CA TYR A 60 -11.15 5.48 22.41
C TYR A 60 -9.92 5.76 21.56
N GLN A 61 -8.73 5.79 22.15
CA GLN A 61 -7.49 5.99 21.41
C GLN A 61 -7.22 4.87 20.41
N ALA A 62 -7.46 3.62 20.82
CA ALA A 62 -7.30 2.46 19.94
C ALA A 62 -8.28 2.53 18.76
N PHE A 63 -9.51 2.95 19.01
CA PHE A 63 -10.52 3.15 17.98
C PHE A 63 -10.10 4.25 16.98
N LYS A 64 -9.60 5.37 17.49
CA LYS A 64 -9.12 6.47 16.65
C LYS A 64 -7.94 6.04 15.77
N GLU A 65 -7.02 5.30 16.35
CA GLU A 65 -5.88 4.78 15.58
C GLU A 65 -6.32 3.83 14.48
N MET A 66 -7.30 2.97 14.77
CA MET A 66 -7.90 2.09 13.77
C MET A 66 -8.54 2.89 12.62
N GLN A 67 -9.30 3.94 12.93
CA GLN A 67 -9.92 4.81 11.93
C GLN A 67 -8.88 5.51 11.05
N VAL A 68 -7.82 6.05 11.65
CA VAL A 68 -6.75 6.71 10.90
C VAL A 68 -6.08 5.73 9.94
N ASN A 69 -5.81 4.52 10.39
CA ASN A 69 -5.20 3.50 9.53
C ASN A 69 -6.13 3.05 8.41
N GLU A 70 -7.44 2.99 8.65
CA GLU A 70 -8.44 2.71 7.61
C GLU A 70 -8.44 3.79 6.52
N GLU A 71 -8.38 5.05 6.90
CA GLU A 71 -8.33 6.17 5.95
C GLU A 71 -7.02 6.15 5.13
N LEU A 72 -5.90 5.89 5.79
CA LEU A 72 -4.60 5.79 5.11
C LEU A 72 -4.57 4.62 4.13
N LEU A 73 -5.15 3.49 4.53
CA LEU A 73 -5.27 2.33 3.64
C LEU A 73 -6.11 2.65 2.42
N LYS A 74 -7.25 3.30 2.62
CA LYS A 74 -8.13 3.67 1.51
C LYS A 74 -7.43 4.57 0.50
N LYS A 75 -6.69 5.58 0.99
CA LYS A 75 -5.92 6.47 0.12
C LYS A 75 -4.83 5.71 -0.64
N ALA A 76 -4.15 4.79 0.04
CA ALA A 76 -3.11 3.97 -0.58
C ALA A 76 -3.70 3.04 -1.66
N GLU A 77 -4.85 2.44 -1.39
CA GLU A 77 -5.55 1.59 -2.37
C GLU A 77 -5.99 2.37 -3.59
N ASP A 78 -6.53 3.58 -3.40
CA ASP A 78 -6.94 4.43 -4.52
C ASP A 78 -5.76 4.79 -5.42
N LYS A 79 -4.63 5.16 -4.83
CA LYS A 79 -3.40 5.45 -5.59
C LYS A 79 -2.83 4.21 -6.27
N PHE A 80 -2.91 3.07 -5.59
CA PHE A 80 -2.49 1.80 -6.19
C PHE A 80 -3.35 1.44 -7.40
N ASN A 81 -4.65 1.62 -7.32
CA ASN A 81 -5.56 1.35 -8.43
C ASN A 81 -5.27 2.25 -9.63
N GLU A 82 -4.96 3.53 -9.41
CA GLU A 82 -4.54 4.44 -10.47
C GLU A 82 -3.25 3.97 -11.14
N ALA A 83 -2.27 3.57 -10.33
CA ALA A 83 -0.99 3.07 -10.85
C ALA A 83 -1.16 1.76 -11.60
N ASP A 84 -2.02 0.87 -11.10
CA ASP A 84 -2.33 -0.41 -11.73
C ASP A 84 -3.00 -0.21 -13.11
N GLU A 85 -3.91 0.75 -13.22
CA GLU A 85 -4.56 1.06 -14.50
C GLU A 85 -3.56 1.56 -15.54
N LYS A 86 -2.63 2.42 -15.14
CA LYS A 86 -1.58 2.89 -16.05
C LYS A 86 -0.68 1.75 -16.49
N LEU A 87 -0.35 0.85 -15.60
CA LEU A 87 0.46 -0.33 -15.93
C LEU A 87 -0.30 -1.26 -16.88
N LYS A 88 -1.59 -1.42 -16.72
CA LYS A 88 -2.44 -2.19 -17.64
C LYS A 88 -2.49 -1.58 -19.03
N GLU A 89 -2.57 -0.26 -19.13
CA GLU A 89 -2.49 0.44 -20.42
C GLU A 89 -1.18 0.14 -21.13
N LEU A 90 -0.08 0.17 -20.38
CA LEU A 90 1.23 -0.18 -20.91
C LEU A 90 1.26 -1.64 -21.36
N GLY A 91 0.65 -2.54 -20.61
CA GLY A 91 0.53 -3.95 -20.96
C GLY A 91 -0.27 -4.22 -22.21
N SER A 92 -1.27 -3.40 -22.51
CA SER A 92 -2.04 -3.52 -23.75
C SER A 92 -1.22 -3.17 -24.98
N ILE A 93 -0.23 -2.28 -24.82
CA ILE A 93 0.70 -1.89 -25.90
C ILE A 93 1.83 -2.91 -26.03
N LEU A 94 2.35 -3.37 -24.90
CA LEU A 94 3.50 -4.29 -24.84
C LEU A 94 3.07 -5.74 -24.57
N PHE A 95 1.99 -6.13 -25.18
CA PHE A 95 1.39 -7.45 -25.01
C PHE A 95 2.40 -8.58 -25.27
N HIS A 96 2.57 -9.46 -24.33
CA HIS A 96 3.57 -10.56 -24.32
C HIS A 96 5.04 -10.09 -24.28
N ALA A 97 5.30 -8.81 -24.15
CA ALA A 97 6.66 -8.31 -24.01
C ALA A 97 7.07 -8.18 -22.56
N SER A 98 8.33 -7.88 -22.33
CA SER A 98 8.85 -7.57 -21.00
C SER A 98 9.77 -6.36 -21.06
N ILE A 99 9.83 -5.64 -19.94
CA ILE A 99 10.69 -4.46 -19.78
C ILE A 99 11.56 -4.69 -18.55
N THR A 100 12.85 -4.43 -18.68
CA THR A 100 13.75 -4.38 -17.54
C THR A 100 14.13 -2.93 -17.28
N ALA A 101 13.93 -2.49 -16.05
CA ALA A 101 14.22 -1.14 -15.64
C ALA A 101 15.01 -1.12 -14.33
N HIS A 102 15.87 -0.13 -14.19
CA HIS A 102 16.57 0.16 -12.94
C HIS A 102 15.82 1.28 -12.26
N ILE A 103 15.17 1.00 -11.14
CA ILE A 103 14.37 1.98 -10.42
C ILE A 103 14.84 2.11 -8.97
N ASN A 104 14.59 3.28 -8.41
CA ASN A 104 14.83 3.53 -6.99
C ASN A 104 13.49 3.38 -6.25
N ILE A 105 13.44 2.43 -5.33
CA ILE A 105 12.24 2.16 -4.55
C ILE A 105 12.39 2.88 -3.21
N PRO A 106 11.54 3.87 -2.90
CA PRO A 106 11.60 4.52 -1.60
C PRO A 106 11.10 3.57 -0.50
N PRO A 107 11.80 3.50 0.64
CA PRO A 107 11.31 2.74 1.77
C PRO A 107 10.08 3.43 2.37
N ILE A 108 9.18 2.65 2.93
CA ILE A 108 7.96 3.18 3.55
C ILE A 108 8.28 4.10 4.72
N ASN A 109 9.38 3.84 5.41
CA ASN A 109 9.81 4.61 6.58
C ASN A 109 10.63 5.86 6.25
N GLY A 110 10.87 6.17 4.99
CA GLY A 110 11.58 7.36 4.58
C GLY A 110 13.10 7.33 4.72
N GLU A 111 13.70 6.18 4.92
CA GLU A 111 15.16 6.03 5.10
C GLU A 111 15.88 5.67 3.81
N GLY A 112 16.00 6.64 2.90
CA GLY A 112 16.77 6.46 1.66
C GLY A 112 16.03 5.67 0.59
N PHE A 113 16.73 5.36 -0.49
CA PHE A 113 16.19 4.62 -1.62
C PHE A 113 17.01 3.38 -1.89
N VAL A 114 16.33 2.29 -2.24
CA VAL A 114 17.02 1.07 -2.67
C VAL A 114 16.95 0.99 -4.19
N ALA A 115 18.10 1.03 -4.84
CA ALA A 115 18.19 0.83 -6.28
C ALA A 115 17.94 -0.65 -6.59
N LYS A 116 17.02 -0.93 -7.49
CA LYS A 116 16.64 -2.29 -7.83
C LYS A 116 16.41 -2.44 -9.32
N GLN A 117 16.89 -3.55 -9.88
CA GLN A 117 16.53 -3.95 -11.23
C GLN A 117 15.22 -4.71 -11.17
N VAL A 118 14.25 -4.24 -11.93
CA VAL A 118 12.91 -4.83 -11.97
C VAL A 118 12.58 -5.22 -13.40
N THR A 119 12.09 -6.43 -13.57
CA THR A 119 11.58 -6.89 -14.86
C THR A 119 10.06 -6.98 -14.78
N VAL A 120 9.40 -6.28 -15.69
CA VAL A 120 7.93 -6.30 -15.80
C VAL A 120 7.58 -6.98 -17.10
N SER A 121 6.88 -8.10 -17.00
CA SER A 121 6.38 -8.82 -18.17
C SER A 121 4.85 -8.73 -18.24
N PHE A 122 4.32 -8.88 -19.44
CA PHE A 122 2.88 -8.77 -19.67
C PHE A 122 2.30 -10.01 -20.33
N PRO A 123 2.33 -11.17 -19.66
CA PRO A 123 1.68 -12.37 -20.20
C PRO A 123 0.17 -12.11 -20.27
N ASN A 124 -0.40 -12.26 -21.46
CA ASN A 124 -1.83 -11.98 -21.71
C ASN A 124 -2.25 -10.54 -21.36
N GLY A 125 -1.31 -9.57 -21.42
CA GLY A 125 -1.59 -8.18 -21.10
C GLY A 125 -1.63 -7.84 -19.63
N GLN A 126 -1.47 -8.82 -18.76
CA GLN A 126 -1.44 -8.61 -17.31
C GLN A 126 0.00 -8.41 -16.82
N ALA A 127 0.21 -7.43 -15.95
CA ALA A 127 1.53 -7.14 -15.44
C ALA A 127 2.01 -8.18 -14.43
N LEU A 128 3.22 -8.70 -14.66
CA LEU A 128 3.93 -9.55 -13.72
C LEU A 128 5.25 -8.87 -13.41
N VAL A 129 5.43 -8.45 -12.14
CA VAL A 129 6.61 -7.73 -11.68
C VAL A 129 7.49 -8.68 -10.87
N ILE A 130 8.75 -8.77 -11.30
CA ILE A 130 9.72 -9.66 -10.63
C ILE A 130 10.88 -8.83 -10.07
#